data_614d1b97308d626c87aee1dd82faae64
#
_entry.id   614d1b97308d626c87aee1dd82faae64
#
_cell.length_a   1.000
_cell.length_b   1.000
_cell.length_c   1.000
_cell.angle_alpha   90.00
_cell.angle_beta   90.00
_cell.angle_gamma   90.00
#
_symmetry.space_group_name_H-M   'P 1'
#
loop_
_entity.id
_entity.type
_entity.pdbx_description
1 polymer ?
#
loop_
_entity_poly.entity_id
_entity_poly.type
_entity_poly.pdbx_seq_one_letter_code
_entity_poly.pdbx_strand_id
1 'polypeptide(L)'
;IGVERYEENIIKDIEMAAIRTATDVIIIDNLTYLCNSSDKGVDAGLFMMNLMNLKKKYGWSLLIIAHTPKRSLMSPITQNDLAGSKKLYNFFDSVFAIGQSAKDKRLRYVKQVKVRAGAFKYDSSNVIVYEIEKMGDFLGFEFKEFATEADHLKQKTESELTQQELNVLNLHKQGFSYRNIA
;
A
#
# COMPACT_ATOMS: atom_id res chain seq x y z
N ILE A 1 16.90 -22.94 -18.62
CA ILE A 1 15.74 -23.17 -17.75
C ILE A 1 14.81 -21.98 -17.94
N GLY A 2 13.59 -22.24 -18.49
CA GLY A 2 12.66 -21.17 -18.83
C GLY A 2 12.07 -20.50 -17.57
N VAL A 3 11.59 -19.26 -17.72
CA VAL A 3 10.96 -18.44 -16.67
C VAL A 3 9.82 -19.19 -16.00
N GLU A 4 9.01 -19.92 -16.78
CA GLU A 4 7.91 -20.76 -16.27
C GLU A 4 8.37 -21.79 -15.22
N ARG A 5 9.56 -22.39 -15.38
CA ARG A 5 10.10 -23.34 -14.38
C ARG A 5 10.52 -22.67 -13.07
N TYR A 6 10.93 -21.41 -13.09
CA TYR A 6 11.31 -20.69 -11.86
C TYR A 6 10.07 -20.38 -11.01
N GLU A 7 8.99 -19.89 -11.64
CA GLU A 7 7.72 -19.62 -10.97
C GLU A 7 7.10 -20.89 -10.38
N GLU A 8 7.06 -21.97 -11.17
CA GLU A 8 6.55 -23.26 -10.72
C GLU A 8 7.34 -23.78 -9.51
N ASN A 9 8.65 -23.58 -9.48
CA ASN A 9 9.47 -24.02 -8.37
C ASN A 9 9.19 -23.22 -7.10
N ILE A 10 9.07 -21.86 -7.17
CA ILE A 10 8.73 -21.05 -6.00
C ILE A 10 7.37 -21.44 -5.42
N ILE A 11 6.36 -21.61 -6.26
CA ILE A 11 5.01 -22.00 -5.82
C ILE A 11 5.04 -23.39 -5.15
N LYS A 12 5.77 -24.36 -5.71
CA LYS A 12 5.95 -25.68 -5.11
C LYS A 12 6.72 -25.62 -3.80
N ASP A 13 7.76 -24.79 -3.71
CA ASP A 13 8.54 -24.62 -2.50
C ASP A 13 7.71 -24.01 -1.37
N ILE A 14 6.86 -23.01 -1.67
CA ILE A 14 5.90 -22.45 -0.71
C ILE A 14 4.93 -23.53 -0.25
N GLU A 15 4.35 -24.30 -1.19
CA GLU A 15 3.41 -25.37 -0.88
C GLU A 15 4.05 -26.44 0.04
N MET A 16 5.20 -26.94 -0.33
CA MET A 16 5.93 -27.95 0.46
C MET A 16 6.33 -27.43 1.84
N ALA A 17 6.82 -26.20 1.93
CA ALA A 17 7.21 -25.60 3.20
C ALA A 17 6.00 -25.43 4.13
N ALA A 18 4.89 -24.91 3.63
CA ALA A 18 3.67 -24.70 4.41
C ALA A 18 3.07 -26.03 4.91
N ILE A 19 3.03 -27.06 4.06
CA ILE A 19 2.56 -28.41 4.46
C ILE A 19 3.48 -29.01 5.53
N ARG A 20 4.80 -28.94 5.34
CA ARG A 20 5.78 -29.50 6.28
C ARG A 20 5.70 -28.86 7.66
N THR A 21 5.39 -27.55 7.71
CA THR A 21 5.31 -26.79 8.97
C THR A 21 3.88 -26.70 9.53
N ALA A 22 2.89 -27.33 8.87
CA ALA A 22 1.47 -27.22 9.21
C ALA A 22 1.02 -25.76 9.39
N THR A 23 1.42 -24.89 8.46
CA THR A 23 1.22 -23.44 8.56
C THR A 23 -0.11 -23.03 7.94
N ASP A 24 -0.90 -22.24 8.67
CA ASP A 24 -2.16 -21.66 8.19
C ASP A 24 -2.02 -20.21 7.68
N VAL A 25 -0.94 -19.52 8.07
CA VAL A 25 -0.67 -18.14 7.69
C VAL A 25 0.68 -18.05 7.00
N ILE A 26 0.70 -17.50 5.79
CA ILE A 26 1.91 -17.31 4.99
C ILE A 26 2.14 -15.81 4.79
N ILE A 27 3.35 -15.37 5.11
CA ILE A 27 3.79 -13.98 4.90
C ILE A 27 4.81 -13.96 3.78
N ILE A 28 4.55 -13.15 2.75
CA ILE A 28 5.45 -12.96 1.61
C ILE A 28 6.02 -11.53 1.66
N ASP A 29 7.31 -11.43 1.95
CA ASP A 29 8.07 -10.18 1.97
C ASP A 29 9.24 -10.27 0.97
N ASN A 30 9.17 -9.67 -0.20
CA ASN A 30 8.07 -8.89 -0.74
C ASN A 30 7.73 -9.36 -2.17
N LEU A 31 6.51 -9.09 -2.60
CA LEU A 31 6.03 -9.44 -3.94
C LEU A 31 6.86 -8.78 -5.05
N THR A 32 7.30 -7.54 -4.85
CA THR A 32 8.08 -6.78 -5.83
C THR A 32 9.40 -7.47 -6.16
N TYR A 33 10.06 -8.05 -5.16
CA TYR A 33 11.31 -8.81 -5.37
C TYR A 33 11.04 -10.08 -6.19
N LEU A 34 10.00 -10.83 -5.85
CA LEU A 34 9.64 -12.07 -6.56
C LEU A 34 9.28 -11.82 -8.03
N CYS A 35 8.62 -10.68 -8.32
CA CYS A 35 8.19 -10.35 -9.68
C CYS A 35 9.26 -9.63 -10.51
N ASN A 36 10.24 -8.96 -9.89
CA ASN A 36 11.29 -8.19 -10.56
C ASN A 36 12.65 -8.89 -10.62
N SER A 37 12.83 -10.00 -9.92
CA SER A 37 14.15 -10.66 -9.75
C SER A 37 14.63 -11.46 -10.96
N SER A 38 13.84 -11.52 -12.03
CA SER A 38 14.28 -12.16 -13.27
C SER A 38 14.32 -11.13 -14.41
N ASP A 39 15.42 -11.10 -15.15
CA ASP A 39 15.56 -10.40 -16.46
C ASP A 39 14.49 -10.85 -17.49
N LYS A 40 13.62 -11.75 -17.11
CA LYS A 40 12.53 -12.35 -17.90
C LYS A 40 11.24 -12.39 -17.09
N GLY A 41 10.81 -11.26 -16.56
CA GLY A 41 9.55 -10.96 -15.87
C GLY A 41 8.65 -12.16 -15.53
N VAL A 42 8.72 -12.60 -14.27
CA VAL A 42 7.66 -13.44 -13.69
C VAL A 42 6.34 -12.70 -13.93
N ASP A 43 5.39 -13.33 -14.62
CA ASP A 43 4.04 -12.75 -14.72
C ASP A 43 3.42 -12.71 -13.32
N ALA A 44 3.49 -11.54 -12.69
CA ALA A 44 2.95 -11.33 -11.35
C ALA A 44 1.48 -11.76 -11.25
N GLY A 45 0.74 -11.69 -12.36
CA GLY A 45 -0.64 -12.17 -12.43
C GLY A 45 -0.74 -13.68 -12.33
N LEU A 46 0.11 -14.42 -13.05
CA LEU A 46 0.14 -15.88 -13.01
C LEU A 46 0.61 -16.38 -11.64
N PHE A 47 1.66 -15.78 -11.08
CA PHE A 47 2.12 -16.09 -9.73
C PHE A 47 1.00 -15.90 -8.69
N MET A 48 0.31 -14.75 -8.72
CA MET A 48 -0.80 -14.49 -7.81
C MET A 48 -1.97 -15.45 -8.01
N MET A 49 -2.28 -15.82 -9.25
CA MET A 49 -3.33 -16.81 -9.55
C MET A 49 -2.99 -18.16 -8.92
N ASN A 50 -1.78 -18.64 -9.09
CA ASN A 50 -1.31 -19.91 -8.51
C ASN A 50 -1.34 -19.86 -6.98
N LEU A 51 -0.90 -18.75 -6.39
CA LEU A 51 -0.94 -18.56 -4.94
C LEU A 51 -2.38 -18.53 -4.38
N MET A 52 -3.32 -17.90 -5.10
CA MET A 52 -4.74 -17.92 -4.74
C MET A 52 -5.35 -19.32 -4.85
N ASN A 53 -4.90 -20.14 -5.80
CA ASN A 53 -5.34 -21.52 -5.91
C ASN A 53 -4.87 -22.34 -4.69
N LEU A 54 -3.62 -22.17 -4.25
CA LEU A 54 -3.11 -22.80 -3.03
C LEU A 54 -3.88 -22.33 -1.79
N LYS A 55 -4.11 -21.01 -1.66
CA LYS A 55 -4.93 -20.43 -0.59
C LYS A 55 -6.28 -21.14 -0.48
N LYS A 56 -6.98 -21.33 -1.62
CA LYS A 56 -8.27 -22.01 -1.65
C LYS A 56 -8.17 -23.49 -1.33
N LYS A 57 -7.14 -24.17 -1.86
CA LYS A 57 -6.92 -25.62 -1.67
C LYS A 57 -6.70 -25.98 -0.21
N TYR A 58 -5.94 -25.16 0.51
CA TYR A 58 -5.50 -25.45 1.87
C TYR A 58 -6.17 -24.60 2.95
N GLY A 59 -7.00 -23.62 2.58
CA GLY A 59 -7.64 -22.71 3.54
C GLY A 59 -6.68 -21.67 4.15
N TRP A 60 -5.53 -21.41 3.52
CA TRP A 60 -4.51 -20.50 4.07
C TRP A 60 -4.94 -19.03 4.09
N SER A 61 -4.36 -18.29 5.03
CA SER A 61 -4.35 -16.83 5.04
C SER A 61 -3.03 -16.31 4.48
N LEU A 62 -3.09 -15.30 3.61
CA LEU A 62 -1.89 -14.73 2.95
C LEU A 62 -1.76 -13.26 3.33
N LEU A 63 -0.60 -12.88 3.87
CA LEU A 63 -0.15 -11.51 4.02
C LEU A 63 0.96 -11.24 3.01
N ILE A 64 0.73 -10.33 2.08
CA ILE A 64 1.68 -10.02 1.01
C ILE A 64 2.13 -8.57 1.16
N ILE A 65 3.43 -8.37 1.31
CA ILE A 65 4.05 -7.07 1.39
C ILE A 65 4.49 -6.65 -0.01
N ALA A 66 4.17 -5.43 -0.40
CA ALA A 66 4.58 -4.85 -1.66
C ALA A 66 5.08 -3.42 -1.44
N HIS A 67 6.14 -3.03 -2.15
CA HIS A 67 6.61 -1.65 -2.12
C HIS A 67 5.83 -0.80 -3.12
N THR A 68 5.65 0.47 -2.79
CA THR A 68 5.18 1.45 -3.75
C THR A 68 6.36 2.05 -4.51
N PRO A 69 6.22 2.42 -5.79
CA PRO A 69 7.20 3.26 -6.47
C PRO A 69 7.43 4.57 -5.71
N LYS A 70 8.52 5.26 -6.02
CA LYS A 70 8.73 6.62 -5.49
C LYS A 70 7.51 7.49 -5.84
N ARG A 71 6.87 8.05 -4.82
CA ARG A 71 5.69 8.88 -4.97
C ARG A 71 5.88 10.25 -4.30
N SER A 72 5.10 11.22 -4.75
CA SER A 72 5.04 12.52 -4.10
C SER A 72 4.35 12.42 -2.74
N LEU A 73 4.91 13.06 -1.74
CA LEU A 73 4.24 13.24 -0.44
C LEU A 73 3.07 14.23 -0.48
N MET A 74 2.84 14.89 -1.61
CA MET A 74 1.72 15.83 -1.80
C MET A 74 0.42 15.13 -2.18
N SER A 75 0.47 13.88 -2.63
CA SER A 75 -0.71 13.16 -3.12
C SER A 75 -1.15 12.06 -2.16
N PRO A 76 -2.45 11.86 -1.95
CA PRO A 76 -2.96 10.76 -1.12
C PRO A 76 -2.60 9.40 -1.72
N ILE A 77 -2.49 8.38 -0.86
CA ILE A 77 -2.24 7.01 -1.30
C ILE A 77 -3.53 6.44 -1.89
N THR A 78 -3.40 5.84 -3.07
CA THR A 78 -4.53 5.23 -3.80
C THR A 78 -4.21 3.80 -4.24
N GLN A 79 -5.19 3.12 -4.79
CA GLN A 79 -5.01 1.81 -5.41
C GLN A 79 -3.98 1.81 -6.56
N ASN A 80 -3.72 2.96 -7.18
CA ASN A 80 -2.77 3.09 -8.28
C ASN A 80 -1.30 3.10 -7.81
N ASP A 81 -1.08 3.26 -6.50
CA ASP A 81 0.25 3.26 -5.89
C ASP A 81 0.78 1.85 -5.60
N LEU A 82 -0.04 0.80 -5.77
CA LEU A 82 0.43 -0.57 -5.64
C LEU A 82 1.38 -0.92 -6.80
N ALA A 83 2.61 -1.26 -6.46
CA ALA A 83 3.64 -1.60 -7.44
C ALA A 83 3.22 -2.80 -8.32
N GLY A 84 3.47 -2.68 -9.61
CA GLY A 84 3.43 -3.77 -10.56
C GLY A 84 2.22 -3.84 -11.46
N SER A 85 1.01 -3.58 -11.04
CA SER A 85 -0.15 -3.55 -11.96
C SER A 85 -1.48 -3.33 -11.21
N LYS A 86 -2.39 -2.57 -11.81
CA LYS A 86 -3.81 -2.53 -11.42
C LYS A 86 -4.45 -3.93 -11.35
N LYS A 87 -3.94 -4.89 -12.11
CA LYS A 87 -4.42 -6.28 -12.12
C LYS A 87 -4.15 -6.98 -10.79
N LEU A 88 -3.01 -6.71 -10.13
CA LEU A 88 -2.67 -7.31 -8.83
C LEU A 88 -3.65 -6.92 -7.74
N TYR A 89 -4.12 -5.66 -7.75
CA TYR A 89 -5.09 -5.16 -6.79
C TYR A 89 -6.37 -6.03 -6.72
N ASN A 90 -6.75 -6.65 -7.84
CA ASN A 90 -7.96 -7.48 -7.93
C ASN A 90 -7.86 -8.79 -7.14
N PHE A 91 -6.66 -9.30 -6.91
CA PHE A 91 -6.45 -10.56 -6.17
C PHE A 91 -6.66 -10.41 -4.66
N PHE A 92 -6.49 -9.21 -4.10
CA PHE A 92 -6.55 -9.00 -2.66
C PHE A 92 -7.98 -8.79 -2.15
N ASP A 93 -8.28 -9.37 -1.00
CA ASP A 93 -9.55 -9.15 -0.28
C ASP A 93 -9.51 -7.85 0.52
N SER A 94 -8.36 -7.51 1.09
CA SER A 94 -8.09 -6.25 1.77
C SER A 94 -6.71 -5.72 1.40
N VAL A 95 -6.58 -4.40 1.30
CA VAL A 95 -5.31 -3.70 1.10
C VAL A 95 -5.26 -2.54 2.08
N PHE A 96 -4.20 -2.48 2.86
CA PHE A 96 -3.87 -1.28 3.63
C PHE A 96 -2.50 -0.76 3.22
N ALA A 97 -2.30 0.52 3.36
CA ALA A 97 -1.05 1.18 3.03
C ALA A 97 -0.48 1.88 4.26
N ILE A 98 0.85 1.89 4.35
CA ILE A 98 1.60 2.64 5.36
C ILE A 98 2.25 3.82 4.65
N GLY A 99 1.78 5.03 4.95
CA GLY A 99 2.31 6.27 4.40
C GLY A 99 3.27 6.96 5.36
N GLN A 100 4.27 7.66 4.82
CA GLN A 100 5.10 8.54 5.61
C GLN A 100 4.42 9.89 5.77
N SER A 101 4.38 10.43 7.00
CA SER A 101 3.89 11.77 7.26
C SER A 101 4.88 12.83 6.77
N ALA A 102 4.35 13.92 6.21
CA ALA A 102 5.15 15.11 5.90
C ALA A 102 5.43 15.97 7.15
N LYS A 103 4.68 15.79 8.25
CA LYS A 103 4.87 16.53 9.51
C LYS A 103 6.15 16.14 10.23
N ASP A 104 6.43 14.83 10.33
CA ASP A 104 7.61 14.28 11.00
C ASP A 104 8.03 12.97 10.33
N LYS A 105 9.34 12.77 10.18
CA LYS A 105 9.92 11.57 9.57
C LYS A 105 9.69 10.29 10.37
N ARG A 106 9.42 10.39 11.67
CA ARG A 106 9.09 9.25 12.53
C ARG A 106 7.63 8.85 12.45
N LEU A 107 6.73 9.76 12.00
CA LEU A 107 5.31 9.47 11.90
C LEU A 107 5.00 8.65 10.65
N ARG A 108 4.12 7.68 10.83
CA ARG A 108 3.51 6.87 9.78
C ARG A 108 2.00 6.91 9.96
N TYR A 109 1.29 6.92 8.84
CA TYR A 109 -0.16 6.72 8.90
C TYR A 109 -0.55 5.44 8.15
N VAL A 110 -1.52 4.73 8.69
CA VAL A 110 -2.07 3.51 8.12
C VAL A 110 -3.47 3.80 7.60
N LYS A 111 -3.72 3.39 6.37
CA LYS A 111 -4.96 3.64 5.64
C LYS A 111 -5.43 2.38 4.93
N GLN A 112 -6.71 2.08 5.01
CA GLN A 112 -7.34 1.06 4.17
C GLN A 112 -7.50 1.60 2.75
N VAL A 113 -7.02 0.85 1.77
CA VAL A 113 -7.14 1.17 0.34
C VAL A 113 -8.20 0.30 -0.33
N LYS A 114 -8.39 -0.93 0.20
CA LYS A 114 -9.42 -1.87 -0.25
C LYS A 114 -9.99 -2.64 0.93
N VAL A 115 -11.30 -2.79 0.94
CA VAL A 115 -12.03 -3.69 1.85
C VAL A 115 -13.12 -4.37 1.03
N ARG A 116 -13.06 -5.71 0.89
CA ARG A 116 -14.08 -6.46 0.14
C ARG A 116 -15.22 -6.94 1.02
N ALA A 117 -14.92 -7.30 2.26
CA ALA A 117 -15.86 -7.95 3.18
C ALA A 117 -16.45 -7.00 4.24
N GLY A 118 -16.55 -5.70 3.97
CA GLY A 118 -17.07 -4.75 4.94
C GLY A 118 -16.96 -3.30 4.47
N ALA A 119 -17.26 -2.37 5.38
CA ALA A 119 -17.09 -0.94 5.15
C ALA A 119 -15.65 -0.49 5.48
N PHE A 120 -15.23 0.61 4.86
CA PHE A 120 -14.01 1.29 5.25
C PHE A 120 -14.18 1.87 6.67
N LYS A 121 -13.21 1.60 7.52
CA LYS A 121 -13.12 2.19 8.87
C LYS A 121 -12.01 3.21 8.96
N TYR A 122 -10.94 2.99 8.21
CA TYR A 122 -9.73 3.81 8.22
C TYR A 122 -9.39 4.23 6.78
N ASP A 123 -10.18 5.16 6.25
CA ASP A 123 -9.99 5.75 4.92
C ASP A 123 -9.20 7.08 4.99
N SER A 124 -9.25 7.89 3.93
CA SER A 124 -8.56 9.19 3.90
C SER A 124 -9.05 10.18 4.94
N SER A 125 -10.27 10.04 5.45
CA SER A 125 -10.85 10.93 6.47
C SER A 125 -10.52 10.49 7.89
N ASN A 126 -10.05 9.25 8.08
CA ASN A 126 -9.80 8.65 9.40
C ASN A 126 -8.63 7.67 9.35
N VAL A 127 -7.41 8.15 9.11
CA VAL A 127 -6.20 7.32 9.13
C VAL A 127 -5.72 7.08 10.56
N ILE A 128 -5.02 5.96 10.80
CA ILE A 128 -4.40 5.66 12.09
C ILE A 128 -2.95 6.16 12.06
N VAL A 129 -2.57 7.03 12.98
CA VAL A 129 -1.22 7.59 13.06
C VAL A 129 -0.40 6.86 14.13
N TYR A 130 0.80 6.46 13.73
CA TYR A 130 1.79 5.83 14.59
C TYR A 130 3.11 6.60 14.55
N GLU A 131 3.82 6.57 15.66
CA GLU A 131 5.22 6.97 15.71
C GLU A 131 6.12 5.72 15.71
N ILE A 132 7.19 5.76 14.92
CA ILE A 132 8.22 4.72 14.96
C ILE A 132 9.15 5.05 16.11
N GLU A 133 9.18 4.17 17.11
CA GLU A 133 10.03 4.32 18.30
C GLU A 133 10.92 3.10 18.49
N LYS A 134 12.14 3.37 18.96
CA LYS A 134 13.06 2.31 19.37
C LYS A 134 12.86 2.03 20.85
N MET A 135 12.37 0.83 21.16
CA MET A 135 12.18 0.33 22.50
C MET A 135 13.27 -0.73 22.81
N GLY A 136 14.37 -0.30 23.41
CA GLY A 136 15.55 -1.16 23.56
C GLY A 136 16.12 -1.58 22.20
N ASP A 137 16.16 -2.88 21.92
CA ASP A 137 16.59 -3.43 20.61
C ASP A 137 15.46 -3.63 19.61
N PHE A 138 14.23 -3.34 19.99
CA PHE A 138 13.05 -3.47 19.15
C PHE A 138 12.63 -2.13 18.57
N LEU A 139 12.26 -2.13 17.26
CA LEU A 139 11.66 -0.99 16.59
C LEU A 139 10.15 -1.24 16.47
N GLY A 140 9.35 -0.40 17.13
CA GLY A 140 7.90 -0.56 17.19
C GLY A 140 7.12 0.61 16.62
N PHE A 141 5.82 0.40 16.48
CA PHE A 141 4.84 1.42 16.13
C PHE A 141 4.03 1.76 17.38
N GLU A 142 4.17 2.98 17.87
CA GLU A 142 3.35 3.49 18.97
C GLU A 142 2.16 4.28 18.43
N PHE A 143 0.95 3.90 18.84
CA PHE A 143 -0.26 4.63 18.44
C PHE A 143 -0.23 6.05 18.98
N LYS A 144 -0.55 7.02 18.15
CA LYS A 144 -0.64 8.43 18.53
C LYS A 144 -2.08 8.95 18.47
N GLU A 145 -2.69 8.90 17.30
CA GLU A 145 -4.01 9.51 17.08
C GLU A 145 -4.72 8.94 15.86
N PHE A 146 -5.97 9.33 15.69
CA PHE A 146 -6.68 9.28 14.41
C PHE A 146 -6.67 10.68 13.78
N ALA A 147 -6.45 10.75 12.46
CA ALA A 147 -6.32 12.02 11.74
C ALA A 147 -6.84 11.91 10.33
N THR A 148 -6.86 13.00 9.57
CA THR A 148 -7.10 12.93 8.13
C THR A 148 -5.79 12.69 7.38
N GLU A 149 -5.82 11.97 6.26
CA GLU A 149 -4.63 11.77 5.42
C GLU A 149 -4.06 13.12 4.96
N ALA A 150 -4.94 14.09 4.67
CA ALA A 150 -4.57 15.43 4.22
C ALA A 150 -3.63 16.15 5.20
N ASP A 151 -3.80 15.92 6.51
CA ASP A 151 -2.95 16.51 7.55
C ASP A 151 -1.50 15.99 7.50
N HIS A 152 -1.28 14.84 6.86
CA HIS A 152 0.02 14.18 6.74
C HIS A 152 0.65 14.32 5.37
N LEU A 153 0.00 15.02 4.43
CA LEU A 153 0.55 15.32 3.12
C LEU A 153 1.37 16.61 3.15
N LYS A 154 2.42 16.67 2.30
CA LYS A 154 3.16 17.90 2.07
C LYS A 154 2.26 18.89 1.33
N GLN A 155 2.05 20.04 1.90
CA GLN A 155 1.34 21.13 1.23
C GLN A 155 2.27 21.82 0.24
N LYS A 156 1.73 22.25 -0.89
CA LYS A 156 2.45 23.12 -1.82
C LYS A 156 2.66 24.48 -1.16
N THR A 157 3.87 25.01 -1.29
CA THR A 157 4.12 26.41 -0.97
C THR A 157 3.50 27.30 -2.05
N GLU A 158 3.22 28.58 -1.74
CA GLU A 158 2.64 29.50 -2.74
C GLU A 158 3.50 29.60 -4.01
N SER A 159 4.82 29.47 -3.89
CA SER A 159 5.75 29.45 -5.03
C SER A 159 5.69 28.17 -5.89
N GLU A 160 5.11 27.09 -5.38
CA GLU A 160 4.92 25.82 -6.09
C GLU A 160 3.52 25.69 -6.72
N LEU A 161 2.64 26.69 -6.48
CA LEU A 161 1.30 26.70 -7.05
C LEU A 161 1.33 27.16 -8.51
N THR A 162 0.53 26.50 -9.33
CA THR A 162 0.28 26.96 -10.71
C THR A 162 -0.56 28.25 -10.70
N GLN A 163 -0.55 29.00 -11.81
CA GLN A 163 -1.35 30.23 -11.94
C GLN A 163 -2.86 29.98 -11.69
N GLN A 164 -3.38 28.83 -12.10
CA GLN A 164 -4.77 28.46 -11.83
C GLN A 164 -5.02 28.22 -10.34
N GLU A 165 -4.13 27.48 -9.68
CA GLU A 165 -4.24 27.21 -8.23
C GLU A 165 -4.12 28.49 -7.41
N LEU A 166 -3.25 29.44 -7.81
CA LEU A 166 -3.14 30.76 -7.21
C LEU A 166 -4.43 31.56 -7.37
N ASN A 167 -5.06 31.55 -8.54
CA ASN A 167 -6.33 32.21 -8.78
C ASN A 167 -7.43 31.64 -7.91
N VAL A 168 -7.56 30.31 -7.82
CA VAL A 168 -8.52 29.62 -6.94
C VAL A 168 -8.29 30.00 -5.48
N LEU A 169 -7.03 29.99 -5.02
CA LEU A 169 -6.67 30.37 -3.66
C LEU A 169 -7.05 31.82 -3.34
N ASN A 170 -6.80 32.75 -4.27
CA ASN A 170 -7.13 34.17 -4.11
C ASN A 170 -8.64 34.39 -4.04
N LEU A 171 -9.42 33.71 -4.90
CA LEU A 171 -10.89 33.80 -4.87
C LEU A 171 -11.45 33.23 -3.56
N HIS A 172 -10.87 32.13 -3.08
CA HIS A 172 -11.27 31.54 -1.79
C HIS A 172 -10.93 32.47 -0.61
N LYS A 173 -9.75 33.12 -0.60
CA LYS A 173 -9.37 34.15 0.39
C LYS A 173 -10.32 35.36 0.37
N GLN A 174 -10.98 35.64 -0.78
CA GLN A 174 -11.99 36.70 -0.93
C GLN A 174 -13.40 36.27 -0.47
N GLY A 175 -13.55 35.00 0.03
CA GLY A 175 -14.80 34.48 0.59
C GLY A 175 -15.67 33.68 -0.39
N PHE A 176 -15.20 33.43 -1.61
CA PHE A 176 -15.93 32.55 -2.54
C PHE A 176 -15.82 31.07 -2.11
N SER A 177 -16.94 30.35 -2.17
CA SER A 177 -16.91 28.92 -1.93
C SER A 177 -16.31 28.16 -3.12
N TYR A 178 -15.70 26.99 -2.90
CA TYR A 178 -15.16 26.16 -4.00
C TYR A 178 -16.21 25.81 -5.07
N ARG A 179 -17.50 25.71 -4.70
CA ARG A 179 -18.58 25.48 -5.65
C ARG A 179 -18.84 26.67 -6.60
N ASN A 180 -18.46 27.88 -6.19
CA ASN A 180 -18.63 29.10 -6.97
C ASN A 180 -17.37 29.47 -7.77
N ILE A 181 -16.27 28.75 -7.56
CA ILE A 181 -14.98 28.94 -8.24
C ILE A 181 -14.80 27.93 -9.39
N ALA A 182 -15.46 26.79 -9.32
CA ALA A 182 -15.47 25.76 -10.35
C ALA A 182 -16.45 26.12 -11.47
#